data_7f13f36a153061e05463940d0fd4addf
#
_entry.id   7f13f36a153061e05463940d0fd4addf
#
_cell.length_a   1.000
_cell.length_b   1.000
_cell.length_c   1.000
_cell.angle_alpha   90.00
_cell.angle_beta   90.00
_cell.angle_gamma   90.00
#
_symmetry.space_group_name_H-M   'P 1'
#
loop_
_entity.id
_entity.type
_entity.pdbx_description
1 polymer ?
#
loop_
_entity_poly.entity_id
_entity_poly.type
_entity_poly.pdbx_seq_one_letter_code
_entity_poly.pdbx_strand_id
1 'polypeptide(L)'
;MSTIIDDNTTDMAMEETLISPRFYTTNYKELDKIDVSSIRDEWDPLIKEMRSDPNKRHFQKTSEWDDFDFEDLEPGLRKEFIDFLVSSLTSEFSGCVLYKEMKRQGSNEDICELFAMMARDEARHAGFINDALREANIAVNLGFLTRKKK
;
A
#
# COMPACT_ATOMS: atom_id res chain seq x y z
N MET A 1 -8.56 -7.90 -23.33
CA MET A 1 -9.42 -8.74 -22.49
C MET A 1 -10.11 -7.82 -21.47
N SER A 2 -11.41 -7.94 -21.31
CA SER A 2 -12.15 -7.16 -20.30
C SER A 2 -11.79 -7.70 -18.93
N THR A 3 -11.23 -6.87 -18.07
CA THR A 3 -10.94 -7.24 -16.67
C THR A 3 -12.29 -7.42 -15.98
N ILE A 4 -12.64 -8.64 -15.62
CA ILE A 4 -13.85 -8.90 -14.84
C ILE A 4 -13.57 -8.36 -13.43
N ILE A 5 -14.32 -7.34 -13.02
CA ILE A 5 -14.33 -6.91 -11.62
C ILE A 5 -15.21 -7.93 -10.91
N ASP A 6 -14.60 -8.75 -10.09
CA ASP A 6 -15.32 -9.65 -9.22
C ASP A 6 -15.84 -8.85 -8.02
N ASP A 7 -17.16 -8.75 -7.88
CA ASP A 7 -17.81 -8.06 -6.75
C ASP A 7 -17.37 -8.67 -5.41
N ASN A 8 -17.08 -9.96 -5.39
CA ASN A 8 -16.60 -10.66 -4.21
C ASN A 8 -15.22 -10.15 -3.73
N THR A 9 -14.28 -9.86 -4.65
CA THR A 9 -12.96 -9.31 -4.26
C THR A 9 -13.06 -7.89 -3.73
N THR A 10 -14.07 -7.13 -4.15
CA THR A 10 -14.36 -5.81 -3.59
C THR A 10 -14.89 -5.91 -2.17
N ASP A 11 -15.81 -6.84 -1.92
CA ASP A 11 -16.34 -7.09 -0.57
C ASP A 11 -15.23 -7.55 0.38
N MET A 12 -14.37 -8.48 -0.05
CA MET A 12 -13.21 -8.92 0.71
C MET A 12 -12.26 -7.75 1.07
N ALA A 13 -12.01 -6.84 0.12
CA ALA A 13 -11.18 -5.66 0.35
C ALA A 13 -11.82 -4.67 1.35
N MET A 14 -13.12 -4.72 1.56
CA MET A 14 -13.88 -3.88 2.49
C MET A 14 -14.07 -4.49 3.88
N GLU A 15 -13.83 -5.79 4.03
CA GLU A 15 -13.92 -6.46 5.33
C GLU A 15 -12.85 -5.93 6.30
N GLU A 16 -13.23 -5.74 7.58
CA GLU A 16 -12.26 -5.46 8.63
C GLU A 16 -11.52 -6.73 9.01
N THR A 17 -10.21 -6.74 8.77
CA THR A 17 -9.30 -7.82 9.16
C THR A 17 -8.26 -7.30 10.16
N LEU A 18 -7.41 -8.19 10.70
CA LEU A 18 -6.30 -7.77 11.56
C LEU A 18 -5.28 -6.87 10.84
N ILE A 19 -5.20 -6.98 9.52
CA ILE A 19 -4.32 -6.16 8.67
C ILE A 19 -5.06 -5.02 7.96
N SER A 20 -6.37 -4.88 8.21
CA SER A 20 -7.14 -3.76 7.65
C SER A 20 -6.65 -2.44 8.21
N PRO A 21 -6.62 -1.39 7.38
CA PRO A 21 -6.17 -0.08 7.82
C PRO A 21 -7.07 0.44 8.94
N ARG A 22 -6.44 0.80 10.04
CA ARG A 22 -7.12 1.45 11.15
C ARG A 22 -6.80 2.93 11.11
N PHE A 23 -7.82 3.75 10.98
CA PHE A 23 -7.66 5.20 11.06
C PHE A 23 -7.47 5.59 12.52
N TYR A 24 -6.22 5.83 12.89
CA TYR A 24 -5.89 6.41 14.17
C TYR A 24 -6.09 7.93 14.12
N THR A 25 -6.53 8.49 15.23
CA THR A 25 -6.52 9.94 15.37
C THR A 25 -5.06 10.40 15.46
N THR A 26 -4.58 11.03 14.40
CA THR A 26 -3.22 11.55 14.36
C THR A 26 -3.17 12.94 14.98
N ASN A 27 -2.29 13.14 15.95
CA ASN A 27 -2.05 14.45 16.54
C ASN A 27 -0.95 15.18 15.77
N TYR A 28 -1.31 15.91 14.73
CA TYR A 28 -0.37 16.65 13.89
C TYR A 28 0.43 17.69 14.65
N LYS A 29 -0.13 18.29 15.71
CA LYS A 29 0.58 19.27 16.54
C LYS A 29 1.75 18.65 17.31
N GLU A 30 1.64 17.37 17.68
CA GLU A 30 2.75 16.67 18.31
C GLU A 30 3.79 16.23 17.28
N LEU A 31 3.36 15.77 16.11
CA LEU A 31 4.28 15.44 15.01
C LEU A 31 5.09 16.63 14.54
N ASP A 32 4.47 17.81 14.47
CA ASP A 32 5.14 19.05 14.04
C ASP A 32 6.20 19.55 15.05
N LYS A 33 6.18 19.04 16.30
CA LYS A 33 7.19 19.35 17.31
C LYS A 33 8.43 18.44 17.27
N ILE A 34 8.40 17.40 16.46
CA ILE A 34 9.53 16.49 16.33
C ILE A 34 10.72 17.27 15.78
N ASP A 35 11.81 17.31 16.56
CA ASP A 35 13.05 17.98 16.19
C ASP A 35 14.15 16.93 15.93
N VAL A 36 14.59 16.86 14.70
CA VAL A 36 15.65 15.94 14.25
C VAL A 36 17.03 16.58 14.28
N SER A 37 17.16 17.81 14.79
CA SER A 37 18.43 18.56 14.78
C SER A 37 19.57 17.83 15.48
N SER A 38 19.27 17.10 16.56
CA SER A 38 20.27 16.35 17.34
C SER A 38 20.74 15.06 16.67
N ILE A 39 20.08 14.61 15.62
CA ILE A 39 20.34 13.35 14.90
C ILE A 39 20.53 13.59 13.39
N ARG A 40 20.86 14.82 12.98
CA ARG A 40 21.06 15.16 11.57
C ARG A 40 22.09 14.29 10.86
N ASP A 41 23.16 13.91 11.57
CA ASP A 41 24.23 13.09 11.01
C ASP A 41 23.74 11.69 10.60
N GLU A 42 22.71 11.15 11.26
CA GLU A 42 22.05 9.89 10.91
C GLU A 42 20.83 10.12 10.00
N TRP A 43 20.03 11.16 10.25
CA TRP A 43 18.80 11.45 9.53
C TRP A 43 19.06 11.78 8.06
N ASP A 44 19.95 12.74 7.78
CA ASP A 44 20.14 13.23 6.43
C ASP A 44 20.68 12.16 5.45
N PRO A 45 21.60 11.25 5.83
CA PRO A 45 21.97 10.12 4.98
C PRO A 45 20.81 9.18 4.66
N LEU A 46 19.97 8.83 5.66
CA LEU A 46 18.81 7.96 5.46
C LEU A 46 17.77 8.60 4.53
N ILE A 47 17.45 9.86 4.75
CA ILE A 47 16.52 10.60 3.88
C ILE A 47 17.07 10.70 2.46
N LYS A 48 18.37 10.93 2.32
CA LYS A 48 19.03 10.96 1.00
C LYS A 48 18.97 9.61 0.30
N GLU A 49 19.16 8.51 1.02
CA GLU A 49 19.03 7.16 0.49
C GLU A 49 17.59 6.90 0.01
N MET A 50 16.59 7.15 0.86
CA MET A 50 15.18 7.02 0.51
C MET A 50 14.81 7.88 -0.73
N ARG A 51 15.34 9.11 -0.80
CA ARG A 51 15.09 10.03 -1.91
C ARG A 51 15.70 9.53 -3.22
N SER A 52 16.88 8.93 -3.15
CA SER A 52 17.63 8.43 -4.30
C SER A 52 17.25 7.01 -4.73
N ASP A 53 16.37 6.34 -3.99
CA ASP A 53 15.96 4.98 -4.27
C ASP A 53 15.40 4.85 -5.70
N PRO A 54 16.09 4.10 -6.59
CA PRO A 54 15.70 3.93 -7.99
C PRO A 54 14.52 2.97 -8.15
N ASN A 55 14.07 2.37 -7.06
CA ASN A 55 13.09 1.31 -7.02
C ASN A 55 11.74 1.83 -7.53
N LYS A 56 11.34 1.45 -8.74
CA LYS A 56 10.14 1.99 -9.37
C LYS A 56 8.97 1.02 -9.35
N ARG A 57 9.18 -0.21 -9.78
CA ARG A 57 8.16 -1.24 -9.90
C ARG A 57 8.84 -2.58 -10.05
N HIS A 58 8.41 -3.61 -9.32
CA HIS A 58 9.22 -4.80 -9.16
C HIS A 58 8.55 -6.09 -9.52
N PHE A 59 7.24 -6.10 -9.78
CA PHE A 59 6.63 -7.32 -10.30
C PHE A 59 7.15 -7.56 -11.71
N GLN A 60 7.83 -8.68 -11.89
CA GLN A 60 8.25 -9.19 -13.18
C GLN A 60 7.71 -10.60 -13.32
N LYS A 61 6.84 -10.79 -14.31
CA LYS A 61 6.37 -12.10 -14.67
C LYS A 61 7.54 -12.93 -15.17
N THR A 62 7.81 -14.06 -14.51
CA THR A 62 8.80 -15.06 -14.94
C THR A 62 8.07 -16.25 -15.60
N SER A 63 8.83 -17.14 -16.26
CA SER A 63 8.26 -18.37 -16.83
C SER A 63 7.59 -19.27 -15.79
N GLU A 64 8.07 -19.23 -14.55
CA GLU A 64 7.49 -20.00 -13.43
C GLU A 64 6.07 -19.54 -13.11
N TRP A 65 5.75 -18.25 -13.36
CA TRP A 65 4.40 -17.73 -13.19
C TRP A 65 3.42 -18.33 -14.21
N ASP A 66 3.88 -18.66 -15.41
CA ASP A 66 3.02 -19.25 -16.45
C ASP A 66 2.61 -20.70 -16.12
N ASP A 67 3.38 -21.36 -15.24
CA ASP A 67 3.11 -22.72 -14.74
C ASP A 67 2.23 -22.73 -13.48
N PHE A 68 1.93 -21.53 -12.90
CA PHE A 68 1.14 -21.41 -11.69
C PHE A 68 -0.30 -21.02 -12.02
N ASP A 69 -1.26 -21.87 -11.60
CA ASP A 69 -2.68 -21.56 -11.67
C ASP A 69 -3.30 -21.60 -10.27
N PHE A 70 -3.97 -20.52 -9.88
CA PHE A 70 -4.72 -20.47 -8.62
C PHE A 70 -5.84 -21.52 -8.56
N GLU A 71 -6.36 -21.95 -9.71
CA GLU A 71 -7.39 -22.99 -9.78
C GLU A 71 -6.86 -24.37 -9.38
N ASP A 72 -5.54 -24.61 -9.47
CA ASP A 72 -4.90 -25.86 -9.04
C ASP A 72 -4.77 -25.98 -7.52
N LEU A 73 -4.96 -24.88 -6.79
CA LEU A 73 -4.93 -24.90 -5.33
C LEU A 73 -6.19 -25.55 -4.77
N GLU A 74 -6.02 -26.24 -3.63
CA GLU A 74 -7.18 -26.68 -2.85
C GLU A 74 -8.10 -25.48 -2.53
N PRO A 75 -9.44 -25.62 -2.66
CA PRO A 75 -10.36 -24.47 -2.60
C PRO A 75 -10.25 -23.62 -1.33
N GLY A 76 -10.01 -24.22 -0.18
CA GLY A 76 -9.83 -23.51 1.08
C GLY A 76 -8.54 -22.69 1.08
N LEU A 77 -7.42 -23.30 0.66
CA LEU A 77 -6.12 -22.64 0.55
C LEU A 77 -6.15 -21.52 -0.50
N ARG A 78 -6.80 -21.76 -1.64
CA ARG A 78 -6.99 -20.75 -2.67
C ARG A 78 -7.70 -19.52 -2.11
N LYS A 79 -8.82 -19.73 -1.41
CA LYS A 79 -9.56 -18.63 -0.79
C LYS A 79 -8.71 -17.84 0.19
N GLU A 80 -8.02 -18.51 1.11
CA GLU A 80 -7.16 -17.86 2.10
C GLU A 80 -6.03 -17.06 1.45
N PHE A 81 -5.44 -17.59 0.37
CA PHE A 81 -4.36 -16.91 -0.33
C PHE A 81 -4.84 -15.67 -1.07
N ILE A 82 -6.00 -15.73 -1.73
CA ILE A 82 -6.61 -14.56 -2.38
C ILE A 82 -7.02 -13.52 -1.33
N ASP A 83 -7.65 -13.93 -0.23
CA ASP A 83 -8.00 -13.06 0.90
C ASP A 83 -6.76 -12.32 1.43
N PHE A 84 -5.66 -13.03 1.61
CA PHE A 84 -4.40 -12.45 2.05
C PHE A 84 -3.88 -11.39 1.07
N LEU A 85 -3.83 -11.69 -0.21
CA LEU A 85 -3.34 -10.76 -1.23
C LEU A 85 -4.24 -9.52 -1.35
N VAL A 86 -5.57 -9.71 -1.34
CA VAL A 86 -6.54 -8.60 -1.41
C VAL A 86 -6.45 -7.71 -0.17
N SER A 87 -6.32 -8.32 1.01
CA SER A 87 -6.16 -7.59 2.27
C SER A 87 -4.83 -6.83 2.32
N SER A 88 -3.75 -7.45 1.85
CA SER A 88 -2.43 -6.81 1.74
C SER A 88 -2.47 -5.62 0.80
N LEU A 89 -3.03 -5.78 -0.41
CA LEU A 89 -3.22 -4.69 -1.36
C LEU A 89 -4.02 -3.53 -0.75
N THR A 90 -5.09 -3.85 -0.03
CA THR A 90 -5.94 -2.85 0.63
C THR A 90 -5.18 -2.08 1.70
N SER A 91 -4.38 -2.78 2.51
CA SER A 91 -3.55 -2.20 3.57
C SER A 91 -2.51 -1.24 3.00
N GLU A 92 -1.72 -1.68 2.01
CA GLU A 92 -0.69 -0.88 1.35
C GLU A 92 -1.29 0.38 0.69
N PHE A 93 -2.37 0.23 -0.06
CA PHE A 93 -3.02 1.37 -0.70
C PHE A 93 -3.60 2.35 0.32
N SER A 94 -4.13 1.85 1.42
CA SER A 94 -4.63 2.66 2.53
C SER A 94 -3.49 3.42 3.23
N GLY A 95 -2.35 2.78 3.44
CA GLY A 95 -1.13 3.42 3.94
C GLY A 95 -0.69 4.57 3.05
N CYS A 96 -0.69 4.38 1.74
CA CYS A 96 -0.41 5.44 0.78
C CYS A 96 -1.35 6.65 0.95
N VAL A 97 -2.66 6.42 1.08
CA VAL A 97 -3.65 7.49 1.29
C VAL A 97 -3.44 8.20 2.62
N LEU A 98 -3.18 7.43 3.69
CA LEU A 98 -2.92 7.95 5.03
C LEU A 98 -1.69 8.86 5.05
N TYR A 99 -0.54 8.39 4.56
CA TYR A 99 0.70 9.18 4.58
C TYR A 99 0.63 10.42 3.68
N LYS A 100 -0.10 10.36 2.57
CA LYS A 100 -0.40 11.55 1.76
C LYS A 100 -1.19 12.60 2.54
N GLU A 101 -2.16 12.16 3.33
CA GLU A 101 -2.95 13.06 4.16
C GLU A 101 -2.12 13.61 5.33
N MET A 102 -1.28 12.80 5.97
CA MET A 102 -0.35 13.23 7.02
C MET A 102 0.61 14.30 6.49
N LYS A 103 1.20 14.10 5.31
CA LYS A 103 2.01 15.10 4.64
C LYS A 103 1.22 16.40 4.41
N ARG A 104 -0.03 16.29 3.96
CA ARG A 104 -0.86 17.45 3.61
C ARG A 104 -1.21 18.31 4.83
N GLN A 105 -1.35 17.70 6.00
CA GLN A 105 -1.78 18.37 7.24
C GLN A 105 -0.61 18.82 8.10
N GLY A 106 0.56 18.24 7.95
CA GLY A 106 1.76 18.61 8.71
C GLY A 106 2.37 19.91 8.24
N SER A 107 3.18 20.52 9.10
CA SER A 107 3.95 21.76 8.84
C SER A 107 5.47 21.57 9.04
N ASN A 108 5.90 20.51 9.71
CA ASN A 108 7.30 20.16 9.87
C ASN A 108 7.86 19.58 8.57
N GLU A 109 8.82 20.25 7.95
CA GLU A 109 9.35 19.88 6.64
C GLU A 109 9.99 18.48 6.62
N ASP A 110 10.77 18.13 7.65
CA ASP A 110 11.43 16.82 7.75
C ASP A 110 10.39 15.69 7.83
N ILE A 111 9.38 15.88 8.66
CA ILE A 111 8.32 14.89 8.87
C ILE A 111 7.40 14.79 7.63
N CYS A 112 7.10 15.93 7.00
CA CYS A 112 6.33 15.95 5.75
C CYS A 112 7.08 15.26 4.61
N GLU A 113 8.40 15.42 4.53
CA GLU A 113 9.22 14.71 3.54
C GLU A 113 9.24 13.21 3.80
N LEU A 114 9.41 12.78 5.05
CA LEU A 114 9.33 11.37 5.43
C LEU A 114 8.00 10.76 4.99
N PHE A 115 6.87 11.39 5.32
CA PHE A 115 5.54 10.91 4.92
C PHE A 115 5.36 10.89 3.40
N ALA A 116 5.99 11.80 2.67
CA ALA A 116 5.95 11.77 1.20
C ALA A 116 6.63 10.51 0.65
N MET A 117 7.77 10.12 1.23
CA MET A 117 8.51 8.93 0.82
C MET A 117 7.80 7.65 1.26
N MET A 118 7.26 7.61 2.46
CA MET A 118 6.43 6.49 2.93
C MET A 118 5.22 6.29 2.00
N ALA A 119 4.49 7.36 1.67
CA ALA A 119 3.37 7.27 0.73
C ALA A 119 3.77 6.76 -0.65
N ARG A 120 4.97 7.09 -1.12
CA ARG A 120 5.54 6.59 -2.36
C ARG A 120 5.78 5.09 -2.29
N ASP A 121 6.36 4.63 -1.18
CA ASP A 121 6.74 3.23 -1.03
C ASP A 121 5.50 2.35 -0.86
N GLU A 122 4.51 2.77 -0.06
CA GLU A 122 3.22 2.09 0.01
C GLU A 122 2.51 2.01 -1.36
N ALA A 123 2.62 3.07 -2.18
CA ALA A 123 2.07 3.04 -3.54
C ALA A 123 2.79 2.02 -4.44
N ARG A 124 4.09 1.81 -4.24
CA ARG A 124 4.88 0.80 -4.96
C ARG A 124 4.50 -0.61 -4.53
N HIS A 125 4.36 -0.85 -3.23
CA HIS A 125 3.92 -2.13 -2.67
C HIS A 125 2.52 -2.50 -3.19
N ALA A 126 1.58 -1.57 -3.08
CA ALA A 126 0.24 -1.76 -3.62
C ALA A 126 0.26 -2.04 -5.14
N GLY A 127 1.11 -1.32 -5.89
CA GLY A 127 1.30 -1.54 -7.32
C GLY A 127 1.82 -2.94 -7.64
N PHE A 128 2.80 -3.43 -6.88
CA PHE A 128 3.35 -4.76 -7.02
C PHE A 128 2.30 -5.86 -6.80
N ILE A 129 1.57 -5.79 -5.69
CA ILE A 129 0.54 -6.77 -5.36
C ILE A 129 -0.59 -6.72 -6.38
N ASN A 130 -1.01 -5.52 -6.80
CA ASN A 130 -2.06 -5.35 -7.80
C ASN A 130 -1.66 -5.91 -9.17
N ASP A 131 -0.40 -5.75 -9.58
CA ASP A 131 0.08 -6.32 -10.83
C ASP A 131 0.07 -7.86 -10.76
N ALA A 132 0.49 -8.45 -9.63
CA ALA A 132 0.43 -9.90 -9.41
C ALA A 132 -1.02 -10.43 -9.45
N LEU A 133 -1.95 -9.77 -8.76
CA LEU A 133 -3.37 -10.14 -8.79
C LEU A 133 -3.95 -10.06 -10.20
N ARG A 134 -3.60 -9.03 -10.97
CA ARG A 134 -4.08 -8.86 -12.34
C ARG A 134 -3.57 -9.95 -13.29
N GLU A 135 -2.34 -10.42 -13.11
CA GLU A 135 -1.82 -11.57 -13.87
C GLU A 135 -2.62 -12.85 -13.57
N ALA A 136 -3.15 -12.97 -12.34
CA ALA A 136 -4.06 -14.05 -11.96
C ALA A 136 -5.53 -13.78 -12.34
N ASN A 137 -5.82 -12.76 -13.15
CA ASN A 137 -7.17 -12.31 -13.53
C ASN A 137 -8.06 -11.86 -12.36
N ILE A 138 -7.45 -11.44 -11.24
CA ILE A 138 -8.15 -10.92 -10.08
C ILE A 138 -8.09 -9.38 -10.12
N ALA A 139 -9.24 -8.74 -10.08
CA ALA A 139 -9.35 -7.29 -10.01
C ALA A 139 -9.96 -6.84 -8.68
N VAL A 140 -9.38 -5.81 -8.07
CA VAL A 140 -9.84 -5.25 -6.79
C VAL A 140 -10.19 -3.78 -6.99
N ASN A 141 -11.40 -3.39 -6.58
CA ASN A 141 -11.83 -2.00 -6.62
C ASN A 141 -11.54 -1.30 -5.29
N LEU A 142 -10.46 -0.52 -5.24
CA LEU A 142 -10.06 0.26 -4.06
C LEU A 142 -10.61 1.70 -4.06
N GLY A 143 -11.48 2.06 -4.99
CA GLY A 143 -12.01 3.41 -5.11
C GLY A 143 -12.74 3.93 -3.87
N PHE A 144 -13.22 3.04 -3.00
CA PHE A 144 -13.86 3.41 -1.75
C PHE A 144 -12.91 4.11 -0.75
N LEU A 145 -11.60 3.77 -0.78
CA LEU A 145 -10.59 4.38 0.09
C LEU A 145 -10.30 5.86 -0.25
N THR A 146 -10.58 6.26 -1.47
CA THR A 146 -10.31 7.63 -1.95
C THR A 146 -11.57 8.50 -2.02
N ARG A 147 -12.76 7.92 -1.81
CA ARG A 147 -14.01 8.67 -1.84
C ARG A 147 -14.11 9.56 -0.60
N LYS A 148 -14.21 10.87 -0.81
CA LYS A 148 -14.56 11.78 0.28
C LYS A 148 -15.95 11.40 0.78
N LYS A 149 -16.08 11.13 2.09
CA LYS A 149 -17.40 11.09 2.72
C LYS A 149 -18.03 12.47 2.51
N LYS A 150 -19.16 12.51 1.81
CA LYS A 150 -19.98 13.70 1.66
C LYS A 150 -20.64 14.05 2.98
#